data_8ed59fedaf3b0071f079463f5049c13d
#
_entry.id   8ed59fedaf3b0071f079463f5049c13d
#
_cell.length_a   1.000
_cell.length_b   1.000
_cell.length_c   1.000
_cell.angle_alpha   90.00
_cell.angle_beta   90.00
_cell.angle_gamma   90.00
#
_symmetry.space_group_name_H-M   'P 1'
#
loop_
_entity.id
_entity.type
_entity.pdbx_description
1 polymer ?
#
loop_
_entity_poly.entity_id
_entity_poly.type
_entity_poly.pdbx_seq_one_letter_code
_entity_poly.pdbx_strand_id
1 'polypeptide(L)'
;MIVLSLVKTKGVIIKSIDYKENDKLIWAYTEEVGKITFIARGAKKSKSKNLSITLPLCFGEYVFFKGKNLYNLQEGKILNSFQGLLNNLDKLTYSSYICELIDICVQEGEINKLLFRDFITCLYLLNTDAMDYELLVRAFELRLLKATGYGLQFDNCSLCKKKIATAEYISLSHYGGVCIECKKEHGLHVSKAAYNALRFLNNTPMDKIYRLNITTEIKKQIERVTTFIINSN
;
A
#
# COMPACT_ATOMS: atom_id res chain seq x y z
N MET A 1 -24.10 -1.75 -28.83
CA MET A 1 -23.74 -3.10 -28.32
C MET A 1 -22.79 -2.94 -27.16
N ILE A 2 -23.19 -3.30 -25.93
CA ILE A 2 -22.27 -3.33 -24.78
C ILE A 2 -21.41 -4.56 -24.99
N VAL A 3 -20.12 -4.38 -25.26
CA VAL A 3 -19.17 -5.50 -25.29
C VAL A 3 -19.03 -5.98 -23.86
N LEU A 4 -19.67 -7.10 -23.58
CA LEU A 4 -19.62 -7.78 -22.30
C LEU A 4 -18.25 -8.47 -22.18
N SER A 5 -17.28 -7.84 -21.51
CA SER A 5 -15.95 -8.40 -21.36
C SER A 5 -15.78 -9.07 -19.99
N LEU A 6 -15.36 -10.32 -20.01
CA LEU A 6 -14.84 -11.00 -18.83
C LEU A 6 -13.41 -10.52 -18.58
N VAL A 7 -13.11 -10.21 -17.33
CA VAL A 7 -11.79 -9.79 -16.87
C VAL A 7 -11.31 -10.79 -15.82
N LYS A 8 -10.16 -11.42 -16.08
CA LYS A 8 -9.48 -12.27 -15.10
C LYS A 8 -8.27 -11.52 -14.54
N THR A 9 -8.17 -11.45 -13.22
CA THR A 9 -7.07 -10.76 -12.54
C THR A 9 -6.81 -11.36 -11.16
N LYS A 10 -5.58 -11.21 -10.65
CA LYS A 10 -5.30 -11.38 -9.23
C LYS A 10 -5.68 -10.11 -8.47
N GLY A 11 -6.10 -10.27 -7.21
CA GLY A 11 -6.48 -9.13 -6.41
C GLY A 11 -6.55 -9.45 -4.92
N VAL A 12 -6.51 -8.41 -4.08
CA VAL A 12 -6.75 -8.49 -2.64
C VAL A 12 -8.01 -7.71 -2.32
N ILE A 13 -8.87 -8.31 -1.51
CA ILE A 13 -10.04 -7.62 -0.97
C ILE A 13 -9.56 -6.65 0.11
N ILE A 14 -9.73 -5.35 -0.14
CA ILE A 14 -9.33 -4.29 0.81
C ILE A 14 -10.48 -3.89 1.73
N LYS A 15 -11.73 -4.01 1.24
CA LYS A 15 -12.93 -3.67 2.01
C LYS A 15 -14.14 -4.48 1.54
N SER A 16 -15.00 -4.86 2.46
CA SER A 16 -16.23 -5.59 2.17
C SER A 16 -17.34 -5.12 3.10
N ILE A 17 -18.48 -4.76 2.54
CA ILE A 17 -19.68 -4.36 3.30
C ILE A 17 -20.90 -5.15 2.83
N ASP A 18 -21.86 -5.27 3.70
CA ASP A 18 -23.15 -5.87 3.38
C ASP A 18 -23.92 -4.98 2.40
N TYR A 19 -24.46 -5.59 1.36
CA TYR A 19 -25.24 -4.92 0.32
C TYR A 19 -26.48 -5.74 0.01
N LYS A 20 -27.66 -5.12 0.10
CA LYS A 20 -28.95 -5.83 0.01
C LYS A 20 -29.03 -7.00 1.01
N GLU A 21 -30.00 -7.86 0.83
CA GLU A 21 -30.27 -8.97 1.74
C GLU A 21 -29.16 -10.02 1.75
N ASN A 22 -28.68 -10.44 0.57
CA ASN A 22 -27.77 -11.58 0.40
C ASN A 22 -26.45 -11.25 -0.28
N ASP A 23 -26.21 -10.00 -0.69
CA ASP A 23 -25.09 -9.58 -1.50
C ASP A 23 -24.04 -8.83 -0.66
N LYS A 24 -22.85 -8.68 -1.21
CA LYS A 24 -21.80 -7.80 -0.67
C LYS A 24 -21.32 -6.82 -1.74
N LEU A 25 -21.02 -5.60 -1.32
CA LEU A 25 -20.28 -4.61 -2.09
C LEU A 25 -18.83 -4.61 -1.59
N ILE A 26 -17.89 -4.72 -2.54
CA ILE A 26 -16.51 -5.05 -2.25
C ILE A 26 -15.57 -4.15 -3.03
N TRP A 27 -14.53 -3.69 -2.37
CA TRP A 27 -13.40 -3.01 -2.96
C TRP A 27 -12.21 -3.95 -3.00
N ALA A 28 -11.57 -4.05 -4.15
CA ALA A 28 -10.36 -4.84 -4.32
C ALA A 28 -9.29 -4.03 -5.05
N TYR A 29 -8.03 -4.22 -4.65
CA TYR A 29 -6.89 -3.77 -5.42
C TYR A 29 -6.36 -4.93 -6.24
N THR A 30 -6.26 -4.74 -7.55
CA THR A 30 -6.01 -5.82 -8.51
C THR A 30 -4.81 -5.53 -9.40
N GLU A 31 -4.21 -6.59 -9.94
CA GLU A 31 -3.00 -6.53 -10.77
C GLU A 31 -3.26 -5.92 -12.15
N GLU A 32 -4.38 -6.30 -12.79
CA GLU A 32 -4.63 -6.00 -14.21
C GLU A 32 -5.64 -4.88 -14.45
N VAL A 33 -6.44 -4.53 -13.44
CA VAL A 33 -7.49 -3.49 -13.60
C VAL A 33 -7.48 -2.44 -12.49
N GLY A 34 -6.42 -2.43 -11.64
CA GLY A 34 -6.26 -1.45 -10.57
C GLY A 34 -7.25 -1.63 -9.42
N LYS A 35 -7.56 -0.55 -8.73
CA LYS A 35 -8.60 -0.56 -7.70
C LYS A 35 -9.99 -0.60 -8.34
N ILE A 36 -10.82 -1.55 -7.94
CA ILE A 36 -12.18 -1.73 -8.47
C ILE A 36 -13.20 -1.94 -7.37
N THR A 37 -14.43 -1.55 -7.66
CA THR A 37 -15.59 -1.87 -6.85
C THR A 37 -16.45 -2.89 -7.57
N PHE A 38 -16.89 -3.94 -6.86
CA PHE A 38 -17.72 -5.00 -7.44
C PHE A 38 -18.80 -5.54 -6.51
N ILE A 39 -19.81 -6.16 -7.08
CA ILE A 39 -20.87 -6.85 -6.37
C ILE A 39 -20.58 -8.36 -6.38
N ALA A 40 -20.63 -8.98 -5.19
CA ALA A 40 -20.64 -10.43 -5.03
C ALA A 40 -22.04 -10.89 -4.63
N ARG A 41 -22.79 -11.40 -5.61
CA ARG A 41 -24.17 -11.84 -5.42
C ARG A 41 -24.23 -13.10 -4.55
N GLY A 42 -25.14 -13.12 -3.61
CA GLY A 42 -25.36 -14.23 -2.70
C GLY A 42 -24.18 -14.53 -1.76
N ALA A 43 -23.20 -13.62 -1.63
CA ALA A 43 -21.99 -13.84 -0.82
C ALA A 43 -22.27 -13.96 0.68
N LYS A 44 -23.42 -13.51 1.16
CA LYS A 44 -23.84 -13.63 2.58
C LYS A 44 -24.47 -14.98 2.92
N LYS A 45 -24.90 -15.76 1.93
CA LYS A 45 -25.52 -17.05 2.16
C LYS A 45 -24.51 -18.03 2.77
N SER A 46 -24.88 -18.76 3.82
CA SER A 46 -23.98 -19.66 4.55
C SER A 46 -23.31 -20.75 3.70
N LYS A 47 -23.98 -21.18 2.63
CA LYS A 47 -23.45 -22.16 1.65
C LYS A 47 -22.86 -21.51 0.40
N SER A 48 -22.59 -20.21 0.43
CA SER A 48 -22.07 -19.50 -0.74
C SER A 48 -20.60 -19.82 -0.97
N LYS A 49 -20.25 -20.18 -2.20
CA LYS A 49 -18.83 -20.28 -2.64
C LYS A 49 -18.09 -18.94 -2.56
N ASN A 50 -18.85 -17.84 -2.59
CA ASN A 50 -18.31 -16.49 -2.56
C ASN A 50 -18.07 -15.94 -1.15
N LEU A 51 -18.49 -16.66 -0.09
CA LEU A 51 -18.38 -16.17 1.28
C LEU A 51 -16.92 -15.93 1.68
N SER A 52 -16.07 -16.93 1.52
CA SER A 52 -14.65 -16.87 1.94
C SER A 52 -13.78 -16.01 1.03
N ILE A 53 -14.03 -16.02 -0.28
CA ILE A 53 -13.21 -15.24 -1.24
C ILE A 53 -13.51 -13.73 -1.21
N THR A 54 -14.58 -13.32 -0.50
CA THR A 54 -14.98 -11.92 -0.35
C THR A 54 -14.69 -11.33 1.02
N LEU A 55 -13.95 -12.06 1.85
CA LEU A 55 -13.48 -11.55 3.14
C LEU A 55 -12.33 -10.56 2.95
N PRO A 56 -12.24 -9.53 3.79
CA PRO A 56 -11.08 -8.63 3.78
C PRO A 56 -9.76 -9.39 3.88
N LEU A 57 -8.72 -8.87 3.26
CA LEU A 57 -7.38 -9.44 3.14
C LEU A 57 -7.30 -10.72 2.29
N CYS A 58 -8.41 -11.25 1.76
CA CYS A 58 -8.35 -12.40 0.86
C CYS A 58 -7.64 -12.04 -0.44
N PHE A 59 -6.49 -12.68 -0.69
CA PHE A 59 -5.77 -12.64 -1.96
C PHE A 59 -6.21 -13.81 -2.82
N GLY A 60 -6.69 -13.53 -4.03
CA GLY A 60 -7.22 -14.54 -4.95
C GLY A 60 -7.06 -14.21 -6.42
N GLU A 61 -7.39 -15.19 -7.25
CA GLU A 61 -7.71 -14.97 -8.66
C GLU A 61 -9.22 -14.81 -8.79
N TYR A 62 -9.63 -13.78 -9.52
CA TYR A 62 -11.03 -13.41 -9.68
C TYR A 62 -11.37 -13.27 -11.15
N VAL A 63 -12.58 -13.69 -11.52
CA VAL A 63 -13.18 -13.45 -12.82
C VAL A 63 -14.36 -12.54 -12.63
N PHE A 64 -14.29 -11.38 -13.25
CA PHE A 64 -15.32 -10.35 -13.21
C PHE A 64 -16.00 -10.19 -14.55
N PHE A 65 -17.27 -9.91 -14.50
CA PHE A 65 -18.03 -9.37 -15.60
C PHE A 65 -18.08 -7.85 -15.47
N LYS A 66 -17.58 -7.12 -16.47
CA LYS A 66 -17.63 -5.65 -16.47
C LYS A 66 -19.04 -5.17 -16.77
N GLY A 67 -19.74 -4.67 -15.76
CA GLY A 67 -21.02 -3.97 -15.91
C GLY A 67 -20.83 -2.52 -16.36
N LYS A 68 -21.93 -1.78 -16.44
CA LYS A 68 -21.90 -0.36 -16.83
C LYS A 68 -21.13 0.50 -15.82
N ASN A 69 -21.39 0.32 -14.53
CA ASN A 69 -20.80 1.13 -13.46
C ASN A 69 -20.01 0.31 -12.43
N LEU A 70 -20.29 -0.98 -12.31
CA LEU A 70 -19.67 -1.86 -11.32
C LEU A 70 -19.31 -3.19 -11.98
N TYR A 71 -18.27 -3.81 -11.46
CA TYR A 71 -17.95 -5.19 -11.79
C TYR A 71 -18.91 -6.15 -11.04
N ASN A 72 -19.13 -7.33 -11.60
CA ASN A 72 -19.87 -8.41 -10.97
C ASN A 72 -18.96 -9.63 -10.87
N LEU A 73 -18.78 -10.16 -9.66
CA LEU A 73 -18.01 -11.37 -9.45
C LEU A 73 -18.73 -12.57 -10.08
N GLN A 74 -18.01 -13.30 -10.93
CA GLN A 74 -18.49 -14.54 -11.54
C GLN A 74 -17.93 -15.75 -10.77
N GLU A 75 -16.62 -15.77 -10.60
CA GLU A 75 -15.94 -16.81 -9.86
C GLU A 75 -14.65 -16.27 -9.23
N GLY A 76 -14.10 -17.00 -8.25
CA GLY A 76 -12.81 -16.69 -7.69
C GLY A 76 -12.19 -17.91 -7.02
N LYS A 77 -10.87 -17.89 -6.94
CA LYS A 77 -10.05 -18.91 -6.28
C LYS A 77 -9.12 -18.25 -5.28
N ILE A 78 -9.16 -18.69 -4.03
CA ILE A 78 -8.25 -18.20 -2.99
C ILE A 78 -6.83 -18.65 -3.30
N LEU A 79 -5.88 -17.72 -3.32
CA LEU A 79 -4.44 -17.98 -3.35
C LEU A 79 -3.84 -17.94 -1.95
N ASN A 80 -4.25 -16.95 -1.15
CA ASN A 80 -3.92 -16.83 0.27
C ASN A 80 -5.01 -16.04 0.98
N SER A 81 -5.52 -16.54 2.09
CA SER A 81 -6.54 -15.84 2.87
C SER A 81 -5.96 -14.90 3.93
N PHE A 82 -4.65 -14.95 4.17
CA PHE A 82 -3.95 -14.16 5.21
C PHE A 82 -4.61 -14.21 6.59
N GLN A 83 -5.22 -15.35 6.96
CA GLN A 83 -5.92 -15.51 8.23
C GLN A 83 -5.01 -15.29 9.45
N GLY A 84 -3.71 -15.52 9.32
CA GLY A 84 -2.73 -15.21 10.35
C GLY A 84 -2.69 -13.72 10.75
N LEU A 85 -3.05 -12.82 9.84
CA LEU A 85 -3.14 -11.39 10.12
C LEU A 85 -4.30 -11.05 11.07
N LEU A 86 -5.37 -11.84 11.05
CA LEU A 86 -6.57 -11.60 11.87
C LEU A 86 -6.42 -12.09 13.30
N ASN A 87 -5.43 -12.95 13.59
CA ASN A 87 -5.23 -13.58 14.90
C ASN A 87 -4.31 -12.76 15.83
N ASN A 88 -3.78 -11.65 15.38
CA ASN A 88 -2.88 -10.78 16.13
C ASN A 88 -3.30 -9.32 15.92
N LEU A 89 -3.48 -8.57 17.01
CA LEU A 89 -3.99 -7.20 16.96
C LEU A 89 -3.05 -6.26 16.19
N ASP A 90 -1.74 -6.37 16.38
CA ASP A 90 -0.78 -5.53 15.67
C ASP A 90 -0.80 -5.81 14.17
N LYS A 91 -0.79 -7.09 13.77
CA LYS A 91 -0.88 -7.49 12.36
C LYS A 91 -2.18 -7.01 11.72
N LEU A 92 -3.30 -7.15 12.43
CA LEU A 92 -4.60 -6.69 11.96
C LEU A 92 -4.59 -5.16 11.78
N THR A 93 -4.03 -4.43 12.75
CA THR A 93 -3.94 -2.97 12.70
C THR A 93 -3.11 -2.51 11.50
N TYR A 94 -1.90 -3.06 11.33
CA TYR A 94 -1.03 -2.67 10.23
C TYR A 94 -1.58 -3.09 8.86
N SER A 95 -2.16 -4.29 8.74
CA SER A 95 -2.75 -4.74 7.47
C SER A 95 -3.99 -3.93 7.09
N SER A 96 -4.83 -3.57 8.06
CA SER A 96 -5.99 -2.69 7.85
C SER A 96 -5.56 -1.30 7.41
N TYR A 97 -4.54 -0.73 8.06
CA TYR A 97 -3.96 0.56 7.69
C TYR A 97 -3.42 0.57 6.26
N ILE A 98 -2.70 -0.47 5.85
CA ILE A 98 -2.18 -0.59 4.48
C ILE A 98 -3.33 -0.68 3.46
N CYS A 99 -4.39 -1.43 3.78
CA CYS A 99 -5.59 -1.50 2.93
C CYS A 99 -6.29 -0.13 2.82
N GLU A 100 -6.38 0.61 3.92
CA GLU A 100 -6.96 1.96 3.94
C GLU A 100 -6.12 2.94 3.10
N LEU A 101 -4.80 2.88 3.19
CA LEU A 101 -3.91 3.69 2.34
C LEU A 101 -4.15 3.42 0.84
N ILE A 102 -4.30 2.16 0.45
CA ILE A 102 -4.66 1.81 -0.94
C ILE A 102 -6.05 2.37 -1.29
N ASP A 103 -7.03 2.26 -0.39
CA ASP A 103 -8.40 2.74 -0.65
C ASP A 103 -8.45 4.25 -0.84
N ILE A 104 -7.67 5.01 -0.07
CA ILE A 104 -7.68 6.48 -0.10
C ILE A 104 -6.77 7.03 -1.21
N CYS A 105 -5.55 6.51 -1.35
CA CYS A 105 -4.51 7.13 -2.18
C CYS A 105 -4.50 6.65 -3.63
N VAL A 106 -5.03 5.46 -3.94
CA VAL A 106 -5.04 4.92 -5.30
C VAL A 106 -6.37 5.23 -5.97
N GLN A 107 -6.33 5.79 -7.18
CA GLN A 107 -7.54 6.08 -7.94
C GLN A 107 -8.18 4.80 -8.50
N GLU A 108 -9.51 4.81 -8.65
CA GLU A 108 -10.24 3.67 -9.21
C GLU A 108 -9.81 3.44 -10.67
N GLY A 109 -9.49 2.20 -11.02
CA GLY A 109 -9.03 1.82 -12.36
C GLY A 109 -7.56 2.12 -12.66
N GLU A 110 -6.82 2.74 -11.75
CA GLU A 110 -5.39 3.01 -11.93
C GLU A 110 -4.57 1.72 -11.77
N ILE A 111 -3.93 1.31 -12.87
CA ILE A 111 -3.12 0.09 -12.90
C ILE A 111 -1.68 0.41 -12.52
N ASN A 112 -1.19 -0.16 -11.43
CA ASN A 112 0.21 -0.11 -11.02
C ASN A 112 0.68 -1.48 -10.53
N LYS A 113 1.23 -2.28 -11.44
CA LYS A 113 1.69 -3.65 -11.12
C LYS A 113 2.82 -3.69 -10.10
N LEU A 114 3.66 -2.65 -10.07
CA LEU A 114 4.75 -2.57 -9.11
C LEU A 114 4.20 -2.35 -7.69
N LEU A 115 3.31 -1.38 -7.52
CA LEU A 115 2.66 -1.12 -6.24
C LEU A 115 1.83 -2.33 -5.80
N PHE A 116 1.12 -3.00 -6.72
CA PHE A 116 0.37 -4.21 -6.42
C PHE A 116 1.29 -5.32 -5.87
N ARG A 117 2.44 -5.55 -6.51
CA ARG A 117 3.44 -6.51 -6.03
C ARG A 117 3.97 -6.14 -4.64
N ASP A 118 4.31 -4.87 -4.43
CA ASP A 118 4.81 -4.39 -3.14
C ASP A 118 3.74 -4.53 -2.03
N PHE A 119 2.46 -4.27 -2.36
CA PHE A 119 1.32 -4.48 -1.46
C PHE A 119 1.18 -5.95 -1.03
N ILE A 120 1.18 -6.88 -2.00
CA ILE A 120 1.12 -8.31 -1.70
C ILE A 120 2.33 -8.76 -0.88
N THR A 121 3.53 -8.30 -1.23
CA THR A 121 4.76 -8.63 -0.49
C THR A 121 4.67 -8.15 0.95
N CYS A 122 4.16 -6.93 1.18
CA CYS A 122 3.96 -6.38 2.51
C CYS A 122 3.02 -7.27 3.36
N LEU A 123 1.88 -7.68 2.81
CA LEU A 123 0.95 -8.57 3.51
C LEU A 123 1.58 -9.95 3.82
N TYR A 124 2.36 -10.51 2.91
CA TYR A 124 3.10 -11.76 3.17
C TYR A 124 4.11 -11.62 4.30
N LEU A 125 4.89 -10.54 4.31
CA LEU A 125 5.91 -10.29 5.32
C LEU A 125 5.28 -10.01 6.70
N LEU A 126 4.16 -9.28 6.76
CA LEU A 126 3.39 -9.10 7.99
C LEU A 126 2.85 -10.46 8.52
N ASN A 127 2.36 -11.32 7.62
CA ASN A 127 1.79 -12.60 8.01
C ASN A 127 2.81 -13.57 8.59
N THR A 128 4.08 -13.49 8.15
CA THR A 128 5.15 -14.44 8.50
C THR A 128 6.06 -14.00 9.64
N ASP A 129 5.82 -12.84 10.26
CA ASP A 129 6.70 -12.26 11.31
C ASP A 129 8.16 -12.11 10.85
N ALA A 130 8.36 -11.93 9.56
CA ALA A 130 9.71 -11.96 8.96
C ALA A 130 10.56 -10.74 9.35
N MET A 131 9.94 -9.66 9.82
CA MET A 131 10.63 -8.42 10.16
C MET A 131 9.78 -7.49 11.03
N ASP A 132 10.37 -6.38 11.43
CA ASP A 132 9.72 -5.31 12.18
C ASP A 132 8.55 -4.70 11.38
N TYR A 133 7.36 -4.72 11.95
CA TYR A 133 6.13 -4.27 11.28
C TYR A 133 6.12 -2.77 10.99
N GLU A 134 6.66 -1.95 11.89
CA GLU A 134 6.75 -0.50 11.68
C GLU A 134 7.61 -0.19 10.47
N LEU A 135 8.81 -0.78 10.38
CA LEU A 135 9.70 -0.59 9.23
C LEU A 135 9.07 -1.04 7.93
N LEU A 136 8.36 -2.17 7.96
CA LEU A 136 7.68 -2.71 6.80
C LEU A 136 6.60 -1.75 6.29
N VAL A 137 5.80 -1.20 7.20
CA VAL A 137 4.75 -0.23 6.86
C VAL A 137 5.36 1.08 6.35
N ARG A 138 6.41 1.61 7.00
CA ARG A 138 7.10 2.82 6.50
C ARG A 138 7.69 2.61 5.11
N ALA A 139 8.25 1.42 4.83
CA ALA A 139 8.71 1.10 3.47
C ALA A 139 7.55 1.07 2.47
N PHE A 140 6.41 0.49 2.84
CA PHE A 140 5.22 0.48 1.97
C PHE A 140 4.69 1.90 1.70
N GLU A 141 4.63 2.77 2.71
CA GLU A 141 4.25 4.18 2.55
C GLU A 141 5.15 4.90 1.52
N LEU A 142 6.47 4.69 1.57
CA LEU A 142 7.38 5.26 0.58
C LEU A 142 7.11 4.75 -0.84
N ARG A 143 6.71 3.47 -1.00
CA ARG A 143 6.30 2.91 -2.29
C ARG A 143 5.01 3.56 -2.79
N LEU A 144 4.04 3.71 -1.90
CA LEU A 144 2.77 4.34 -2.20
C LEU A 144 2.98 5.79 -2.63
N LEU A 145 3.71 6.58 -1.86
CA LEU A 145 4.06 7.97 -2.21
C LEU A 145 4.75 8.06 -3.56
N LYS A 146 5.66 7.14 -3.86
CA LYS A 146 6.32 7.09 -5.18
C LYS A 146 5.33 6.75 -6.29
N ALA A 147 4.41 5.83 -6.06
CA ALA A 147 3.41 5.42 -7.03
C ALA A 147 2.39 6.52 -7.33
N THR A 148 2.06 7.34 -6.33
CA THR A 148 1.09 8.46 -6.43
C THR A 148 1.72 9.79 -6.83
N GLY A 149 3.04 9.82 -7.13
CA GLY A 149 3.72 11.03 -7.62
C GLY A 149 4.40 11.90 -6.54
N TYR A 150 4.29 11.50 -5.28
CA TYR A 150 4.88 12.21 -4.12
C TYR A 150 6.20 11.58 -3.62
N GLY A 151 6.88 10.84 -4.49
CA GLY A 151 8.09 10.10 -4.16
C GLY A 151 9.24 10.99 -3.70
N LEU A 152 9.85 10.64 -2.56
CA LEU A 152 10.98 11.36 -1.99
C LEU A 152 12.27 11.17 -2.80
N GLN A 153 13.01 12.27 -2.99
CA GLN A 153 14.32 12.28 -3.65
C GLN A 153 15.44 12.33 -2.61
N PHE A 154 16.39 11.41 -2.70
CA PHE A 154 17.46 11.26 -1.70
C PHE A 154 18.87 11.46 -2.27
N ASP A 155 19.06 11.51 -3.59
CA ASP A 155 20.39 11.57 -4.20
C ASP A 155 20.82 13.00 -4.57
N ASN A 156 19.85 13.89 -4.72
CA ASN A 156 20.07 15.28 -5.05
C ASN A 156 19.28 16.20 -4.12
N CYS A 157 19.81 17.37 -3.84
CA CYS A 157 19.07 18.42 -3.14
C CYS A 157 17.78 18.75 -3.89
N SER A 158 16.64 18.66 -3.19
CA SER A 158 15.33 18.92 -3.80
C SER A 158 15.17 20.35 -4.32
N LEU A 159 15.95 21.30 -3.78
CA LEU A 159 15.94 22.73 -4.17
C LEU A 159 16.96 23.05 -5.27
N CYS A 160 18.26 22.92 -5.02
CA CYS A 160 19.30 23.33 -5.95
C CYS A 160 19.81 22.21 -6.89
N LYS A 161 19.30 21.00 -6.75
CA LYS A 161 19.66 19.82 -7.56
C LYS A 161 21.11 19.33 -7.43
N LYS A 162 21.95 19.95 -6.60
CA LYS A 162 23.29 19.46 -6.29
C LYS A 162 23.22 18.04 -5.71
N LYS A 163 24.14 17.17 -6.09
CA LYS A 163 24.25 15.82 -5.53
C LYS A 163 24.55 15.87 -4.04
N ILE A 164 23.85 15.07 -3.23
CA ILE A 164 24.04 14.95 -1.80
C ILE A 164 24.19 13.48 -1.41
N ALA A 165 25.13 13.21 -0.53
CA ALA A 165 25.31 11.86 0.06
C ALA A 165 24.38 11.63 1.26
N THR A 166 24.11 12.70 2.02
CA THR A 166 23.22 12.70 3.19
C THR A 166 22.67 14.11 3.41
N ALA A 167 21.61 14.24 4.20
CA ALA A 167 21.05 15.52 4.62
C ALA A 167 20.52 15.43 6.05
N GLU A 168 20.32 16.58 6.67
CA GLU A 168 19.69 16.73 7.98
C GLU A 168 18.33 17.42 7.90
N TYR A 169 17.88 17.73 6.68
CA TYR A 169 16.59 18.35 6.41
C TYR A 169 15.93 17.70 5.19
N ILE A 170 14.63 17.50 5.29
CA ILE A 170 13.76 17.04 4.21
C ILE A 170 12.75 18.12 3.92
N SER A 171 12.74 18.63 2.68
CA SER A 171 11.68 19.52 2.22
C SER A 171 10.41 18.73 1.99
N LEU A 172 9.34 19.14 2.66
CA LEU A 172 8.02 18.52 2.55
C LEU A 172 7.26 19.04 1.32
N SER A 173 7.58 20.24 0.86
CA SER A 173 6.99 20.83 -0.37
C SER A 173 7.69 20.40 -1.66
N HIS A 174 8.96 19.97 -1.57
CA HIS A 174 9.74 19.52 -2.74
C HIS A 174 10.14 18.04 -2.63
N TYR A 175 9.56 17.31 -1.70
CA TYR A 175 9.68 15.86 -1.52
C TYR A 175 11.11 15.34 -1.61
N GLY A 176 12.01 15.82 -0.73
CA GLY A 176 13.38 15.30 -0.75
C GLY A 176 14.37 15.99 0.16
N GLY A 177 15.59 15.46 0.19
CA GLY A 177 16.68 15.98 0.99
C GLY A 177 17.11 17.39 0.60
N VAL A 178 17.52 18.19 1.57
CA VAL A 178 18.01 19.58 1.37
C VAL A 178 19.47 19.68 1.80
N CYS A 179 20.32 20.22 0.93
CA CYS A 179 21.74 20.44 1.25
C CYS A 179 21.92 21.54 2.29
N ILE A 180 23.13 21.59 2.87
CA ILE A 180 23.45 22.54 3.94
C ILE A 180 23.35 24.01 3.49
N GLU A 181 23.56 24.29 2.21
CA GLU A 181 23.47 25.64 1.63
C GLU A 181 22.01 26.11 1.53
N CYS A 182 21.08 25.16 1.27
CA CYS A 182 19.66 25.45 1.07
C CYS A 182 18.80 25.26 2.35
N LYS A 183 19.36 24.76 3.45
CA LYS A 183 18.61 24.38 4.65
C LYS A 183 17.79 25.48 5.32
N LYS A 184 18.06 26.77 5.00
CA LYS A 184 17.40 27.92 5.60
C LYS A 184 15.93 28.11 5.18
N GLU A 185 15.50 27.43 4.12
CA GLU A 185 14.22 27.77 3.47
C GLU A 185 13.06 26.83 3.77
N HIS A 186 13.14 25.90 4.66
CA HIS A 186 12.06 25.01 5.08
C HIS A 186 12.37 23.51 4.90
N GLY A 187 12.33 22.83 5.95
CA GLY A 187 12.43 21.38 5.98
C GLY A 187 12.17 20.83 7.37
N LEU A 188 11.72 19.59 7.40
CA LEU A 188 11.65 18.82 8.61
C LEU A 188 13.07 18.36 8.98
N HIS A 189 13.54 18.72 10.17
CA HIS A 189 14.83 18.23 10.66
C HIS A 189 14.77 16.73 10.93
N VAL A 190 15.77 16.02 10.43
CA VAL A 190 16.01 14.58 10.64
C VAL A 190 17.49 14.34 10.92
N SER A 191 17.80 13.30 11.69
CA SER A 191 19.21 12.89 11.84
C SER A 191 19.74 12.31 10.52
N LYS A 192 21.06 12.40 10.31
CA LYS A 192 21.71 11.75 9.15
C LYS A 192 21.42 10.25 9.09
N ALA A 193 21.29 9.60 10.25
CA ALA A 193 20.93 8.19 10.33
C ALA A 193 19.49 7.94 9.84
N ALA A 194 18.53 8.78 10.24
CA ALA A 194 17.14 8.70 9.75
C ALA A 194 17.03 8.98 8.25
N TYR A 195 17.78 9.97 7.75
CA TYR A 195 17.86 10.25 6.32
C TYR A 195 18.37 9.04 5.51
N ASN A 196 19.47 8.43 5.96
CA ASN A 196 20.06 7.26 5.29
C ASN A 196 19.14 6.04 5.38
N ALA A 197 18.41 5.87 6.50
CA ALA A 197 17.43 4.83 6.66
C ALA A 197 16.23 5.02 5.71
N LEU A 198 15.70 6.25 5.59
CA LEU A 198 14.66 6.58 4.60
C LEU A 198 15.12 6.29 3.16
N ARG A 199 16.34 6.70 2.81
CA ARG A 199 16.94 6.41 1.50
C ARG A 199 17.07 4.91 1.26
N PHE A 200 17.50 4.15 2.26
CA PHE A 200 17.59 2.69 2.19
C PHE A 200 16.22 2.06 1.96
N LEU A 201 15.23 2.41 2.78
CA LEU A 201 13.84 1.93 2.63
C LEU A 201 13.27 2.28 1.27
N ASN A 202 13.50 3.50 0.77
CA ASN A 202 13.00 3.96 -0.53
C ASN A 202 13.59 3.18 -1.72
N ASN A 203 14.83 2.71 -1.63
CA ASN A 203 15.55 2.12 -2.76
C ASN A 203 15.69 0.59 -2.69
N THR A 204 15.45 0.00 -1.51
CA THR A 204 15.64 -1.44 -1.29
C THR A 204 14.34 -2.20 -1.54
N PRO A 205 14.35 -3.33 -2.27
CA PRO A 205 13.17 -4.19 -2.43
C PRO A 205 12.55 -4.58 -1.08
N MET A 206 11.21 -4.69 -1.03
CA MET A 206 10.46 -4.95 0.20
C MET A 206 10.94 -6.20 0.95
N ASP A 207 11.28 -7.26 0.23
CA ASP A 207 11.78 -8.53 0.76
C ASP A 207 13.21 -8.47 1.34
N LYS A 208 13.90 -7.34 1.18
CA LYS A 208 15.29 -7.15 1.64
C LYS A 208 15.45 -6.09 2.74
N ILE A 209 14.39 -5.43 3.16
CA ILE A 209 14.44 -4.37 4.17
C ILE A 209 14.76 -4.89 5.58
N TYR A 210 14.62 -6.20 5.84
CA TYR A 210 15.00 -6.85 7.11
C TYR A 210 16.47 -6.61 7.51
N ARG A 211 17.30 -6.19 6.56
CA ARG A 211 18.71 -5.87 6.79
C ARG A 211 18.93 -4.56 7.56
N LEU A 212 17.89 -3.73 7.64
CA LEU A 212 17.95 -2.45 8.32
C LEU A 212 17.66 -2.65 9.81
N ASN A 213 18.67 -2.35 10.65
CA ASN A 213 18.50 -2.30 12.08
C ASN A 213 18.70 -0.86 12.56
N ILE A 214 17.67 -0.26 13.15
CA ILE A 214 17.65 1.12 13.61
C ILE A 214 16.97 1.24 14.95
N THR A 215 17.31 2.31 15.68
CA THR A 215 16.73 2.60 16.99
C THR A 215 15.29 3.10 16.88
N THR A 216 14.55 3.00 17.98
CA THR A 216 13.18 3.53 18.08
C THR A 216 13.11 5.03 17.74
N GLU A 217 14.14 5.79 18.12
CA GLU A 217 14.19 7.23 17.81
C GLU A 217 14.29 7.49 16.30
N ILE A 218 15.06 6.69 15.57
CA ILE A 218 15.15 6.80 14.11
C ILE A 218 13.82 6.40 13.46
N LYS A 219 13.14 5.35 13.94
CA LYS A 219 11.82 4.95 13.48
C LYS A 219 10.80 6.08 13.61
N LYS A 220 10.74 6.76 14.77
CA LYS A 220 9.85 7.92 15.00
C LYS A 220 10.12 9.07 14.02
N GLN A 221 11.40 9.32 13.69
CA GLN A 221 11.73 10.36 12.70
C GLN A 221 11.25 9.97 11.30
N ILE A 222 11.39 8.71 10.90
CA ILE A 222 10.88 8.17 9.62
C ILE A 222 9.36 8.30 9.57
N GLU A 223 8.68 7.84 10.61
CA GLU A 223 7.22 7.92 10.73
C GLU A 223 6.74 9.37 10.57
N ARG A 224 7.36 10.33 11.27
CA ARG A 224 7.00 11.74 11.17
C ARG A 224 7.10 12.27 9.75
N VAL A 225 8.11 11.85 8.97
CA VAL A 225 8.28 12.25 7.58
C VAL A 225 7.18 11.66 6.70
N THR A 226 6.98 10.34 6.75
CA THR A 226 6.01 9.66 5.88
C THR A 226 4.58 10.05 6.19
N THR A 227 4.22 10.10 7.47
CA THR A 227 2.87 10.51 7.92
C THR A 227 2.55 11.95 7.54
N PHE A 228 3.53 12.87 7.68
CA PHE A 228 3.29 14.25 7.28
C PHE A 228 2.98 14.36 5.78
N ILE A 229 3.76 13.67 4.94
CA ILE A 229 3.55 13.73 3.48
C ILE A 229 2.22 13.09 3.09
N ILE A 230 1.87 11.94 3.68
CA ILE A 230 0.59 11.26 3.40
C ILE A 230 -0.60 12.14 3.78
N ASN A 231 -0.55 12.78 4.96
CA ASN A 231 -1.66 13.61 5.45
C ASN A 231 -1.79 14.96 4.73
N SER A 232 -0.76 15.38 3.98
CA SER A 232 -0.75 16.66 3.29
C SER A 232 -1.21 16.56 1.82
N ASN A 233 -1.44 15.36 1.31
CA ASN A 233 -1.80 15.08 -0.08
C ASN A 233 -3.02 14.18 -0.18
#